data_be63063bbc781083117d79fdb3b3d88a
#
_entry.id   be63063bbc781083117d79fdb3b3d88a
#
_cell.length_a   1.000
_cell.length_b   1.000
_cell.length_c   1.000
_cell.angle_alpha   90.00
_cell.angle_beta   90.00
_cell.angle_gamma   90.00
#
_symmetry.space_group_name_H-M   'P 1'
#
loop_
_entity.id
_entity.type
_entity.pdbx_description
1 polymer ?
#
loop_
_entity_poly.entity_id
_entity_poly.type
_entity_poly.pdbx_seq_one_letter_code
_entity_poly.pdbx_strand_id
1 'polypeptide(L)'
;MVTWKMINLGQVSRNQFWGEPDDVVRRPGICNGVVLFDTEQVILVDPPYSNEEMLRCLDAHAGLKPKDIDVVYITHAHSDHFDGIHYFPAARWCTGMEERDILGEMLDARKLDGNKLEGLREKLTPNIQVVPLPGHTMGSTGLLFDGPEGKVLVAGDSVMTREFFEHQKGYFKSESQ
;
A
#
# COMPACT_ATOMS: atom_id res chain seq x y z
N MET A 1 -9.87 3.52 -18.27
CA MET A 1 -9.06 4.56 -17.60
C MET A 1 -9.37 4.48 -16.12
N VAL A 2 -8.36 4.41 -15.27
CA VAL A 2 -8.49 4.32 -13.82
C VAL A 2 -8.36 5.70 -13.21
N THR A 3 -9.24 6.07 -12.28
CA THR A 3 -9.08 7.28 -11.46
C THR A 3 -8.68 6.91 -10.05
N TRP A 4 -8.13 7.86 -9.29
CA TRP A 4 -7.62 7.57 -7.96
C TRP A 4 -7.80 8.72 -6.98
N LYS A 5 -7.81 8.39 -5.68
CA LYS A 5 -7.80 9.37 -4.57
C LYS A 5 -6.90 8.87 -3.46
N MET A 6 -6.09 9.74 -2.89
CA MET A 6 -5.45 9.49 -1.60
C MET A 6 -6.46 9.73 -0.48
N ILE A 7 -6.50 8.83 0.50
CA ILE A 7 -7.42 8.95 1.64
C ILE A 7 -6.75 9.51 2.89
N ASN A 8 -5.42 9.53 2.94
CA ASN A 8 -4.63 10.18 3.98
C ASN A 8 -3.29 10.61 3.41
N LEU A 9 -2.61 11.51 4.12
CA LEU A 9 -1.19 11.77 3.93
C LEU A 9 -0.41 10.98 4.99
N GLY A 10 0.44 10.09 4.53
CA GLY A 10 1.34 9.32 5.37
C GLY A 10 2.47 10.18 5.95
N GLN A 11 3.28 9.54 6.77
CA GLN A 11 4.51 10.15 7.29
C GLN A 11 5.61 9.10 7.43
N VAL A 12 6.81 9.46 7.07
CA VAL A 12 7.99 8.62 7.30
C VAL A 12 8.42 8.71 8.76
N SER A 13 8.92 7.60 9.31
CA SER A 13 9.33 7.56 10.72
C SER A 13 10.54 8.45 11.03
N ARG A 14 11.34 8.78 10.04
CA ARG A 14 12.46 9.74 10.02
C ARG A 14 12.84 10.07 8.58
N ASN A 15 13.55 11.16 8.36
CA ASN A 15 14.01 11.53 7.02
C ASN A 15 15.38 12.21 7.09
N GLN A 16 16.40 11.57 6.54
CA GLN A 16 17.77 12.09 6.51
C GLN A 16 17.89 13.43 5.77
N PHE A 17 17.04 13.68 4.76
CA PHE A 17 17.02 14.93 4.00
C PHE A 17 16.45 16.10 4.82
N TRP A 18 15.79 15.82 5.95
CA TRP A 18 15.34 16.80 6.93
C TRP A 18 16.33 16.97 8.08
N GLY A 19 17.55 16.43 7.97
CA GLY A 19 18.59 16.48 9.00
C GLY A 19 18.30 15.55 10.19
N GLU A 20 17.43 14.57 10.03
CA GLU A 20 17.13 13.58 11.07
C GLU A 20 18.11 12.40 10.99
N PRO A 21 18.68 11.93 12.11
CA PRO A 21 19.60 10.81 12.11
C PRO A 21 18.89 9.49 11.75
N ASP A 22 19.62 8.61 11.07
CA ASP A 22 19.09 7.33 10.58
C ASP A 22 18.88 6.28 11.67
N ASP A 23 19.45 6.46 12.85
CA ASP A 23 19.37 5.53 13.98
C ASP A 23 18.26 5.82 14.97
N VAL A 24 17.56 6.96 14.83
CA VAL A 24 16.52 7.40 15.78
C VAL A 24 15.18 7.60 15.08
N VAL A 25 14.20 6.79 15.43
CA VAL A 25 12.79 6.97 15.04
C VAL A 25 12.25 8.25 15.71
N ARG A 26 11.71 9.16 14.90
CA ARG A 26 11.18 10.46 15.37
C ARG A 26 9.66 10.42 15.55
N ARG A 27 8.98 9.59 14.77
CA ARG A 27 7.51 9.47 14.74
C ARG A 27 7.09 8.09 14.23
N PRO A 28 5.85 7.65 14.44
CA PRO A 28 5.34 6.45 13.78
C PRO A 28 5.41 6.58 12.25
N GLY A 29 5.80 5.52 11.54
CA GLY A 29 5.59 5.39 10.11
C GLY A 29 4.10 5.18 9.84
N ILE A 30 3.57 5.82 8.81
CA ILE A 30 2.20 5.65 8.34
C ILE A 30 2.23 5.76 6.82
N CYS A 31 1.79 4.76 6.11
CA CYS A 31 1.75 4.80 4.65
C CYS A 31 0.61 5.69 4.11
N ASN A 32 0.65 5.99 2.81
CA ASN A 32 -0.46 6.61 2.11
C ASN A 32 -1.46 5.52 1.68
N GLY A 33 -2.71 5.61 2.15
CA GLY A 33 -3.81 4.80 1.60
C GLY A 33 -4.33 5.42 0.31
N VAL A 34 -4.52 4.61 -0.72
CA VAL A 34 -5.00 5.06 -2.04
C VAL A 34 -6.21 4.25 -2.48
N VAL A 35 -7.28 4.93 -2.90
CA VAL A 35 -8.42 4.28 -3.55
C VAL A 35 -8.29 4.43 -5.06
N LEU A 36 -8.39 3.30 -5.78
CA LEU A 36 -8.45 3.25 -7.24
C LEU A 36 -9.88 2.91 -7.67
N PHE A 37 -10.39 3.65 -8.63
CA PHE A 37 -11.69 3.41 -9.26
C PHE A 37 -11.44 2.87 -10.67
N ASP A 38 -11.55 1.56 -10.82
CA ASP A 38 -11.55 0.90 -12.12
C ASP A 38 -12.99 0.71 -12.62
N THR A 39 -13.18 0.20 -13.82
CA THR A 39 -14.48 0.17 -14.54
C THR A 39 -15.60 -0.49 -13.72
N GLU A 40 -15.30 -1.53 -12.96
CA GLU A 40 -16.28 -2.32 -12.21
C GLU A 40 -15.84 -2.60 -10.76
N GLN A 41 -14.69 -2.11 -10.34
CA GLN A 41 -14.11 -2.41 -9.02
C GLN A 41 -13.57 -1.17 -8.34
N VAL A 42 -13.80 -1.10 -7.04
CA VAL A 42 -13.17 -0.14 -6.13
C VAL A 42 -12.08 -0.86 -5.35
N ILE A 43 -10.85 -0.39 -5.50
CA ILE A 43 -9.67 -1.02 -4.94
C ILE A 43 -9.07 -0.08 -3.89
N LEU A 44 -8.86 -0.56 -2.68
CA LEU A 44 -8.11 0.13 -1.65
C LEU A 44 -6.69 -0.42 -1.60
N VAL A 45 -5.70 0.44 -1.76
CA VAL A 45 -4.28 0.10 -1.66
C VAL A 45 -3.76 0.56 -0.31
N ASP A 46 -3.10 -0.33 0.40
CA ASP A 46 -2.39 -0.09 1.66
C ASP A 46 -3.24 0.63 2.74
N PRO A 47 -4.20 -0.04 3.39
CA PRO A 47 -5.01 0.55 4.46
C PRO A 47 -4.18 0.81 5.74
N PRO A 48 -3.85 2.10 6.07
CA PRO A 48 -2.79 2.43 7.03
C PRO A 48 -3.16 2.31 8.51
N TYR A 49 -4.45 2.33 8.86
CA TYR A 49 -4.86 2.48 10.26
C TYR A 49 -5.59 1.26 10.80
N SER A 50 -5.16 0.78 11.96
CA SER A 50 -5.81 -0.32 12.70
C SER A 50 -7.03 0.12 13.54
N ASN A 51 -7.39 1.39 13.52
CA ASN A 51 -8.49 1.98 14.29
C ASN A 51 -9.50 2.68 13.37
N GLU A 52 -10.57 3.24 13.95
CA GLU A 52 -11.66 3.91 13.23
C GLU A 52 -11.23 5.08 12.35
N GLU A 53 -10.00 5.58 12.49
CA GLU A 53 -9.43 6.58 11.59
C GLU A 53 -9.45 6.09 10.13
N MET A 54 -9.23 4.78 9.92
CA MET A 54 -9.35 4.15 8.61
C MET A 54 -10.72 4.44 7.96
N LEU A 55 -11.79 4.26 8.72
CA LEU A 55 -13.16 4.47 8.23
C LEU A 55 -13.46 5.94 8.01
N ARG A 56 -12.96 6.81 8.89
CA ARG A 56 -13.13 8.27 8.75
C ARG A 56 -12.41 8.82 7.52
N CYS A 57 -11.17 8.38 7.29
CA CYS A 57 -10.40 8.78 6.11
C CYS A 57 -11.06 8.31 4.82
N LEU A 58 -11.54 7.06 4.79
CA LEU A 58 -12.23 6.51 3.63
C LEU A 58 -13.51 7.29 3.29
N ASP A 59 -14.35 7.59 4.28
CA ASP A 59 -15.58 8.34 4.11
C ASP A 59 -15.29 9.81 3.71
N ALA A 60 -14.41 10.49 4.46
CA ALA A 60 -14.13 11.92 4.26
C ALA A 60 -13.49 12.23 2.90
N HIS A 61 -12.57 11.39 2.42
CA HIS A 61 -11.78 11.68 1.22
C HIS A 61 -12.27 10.95 -0.04
N ALA A 62 -12.91 9.79 0.12
CA ALA A 62 -13.43 9.02 -1.01
C ALA A 62 -14.97 8.97 -1.06
N GLY A 63 -15.67 9.25 0.05
CA GLY A 63 -17.13 9.11 0.16
C GLY A 63 -17.57 7.65 0.20
N LEU A 64 -16.69 6.75 0.66
CA LEU A 64 -16.89 5.31 0.62
C LEU A 64 -17.02 4.71 2.03
N LYS A 65 -17.63 3.54 2.10
CA LYS A 65 -17.70 2.68 3.28
C LYS A 65 -17.02 1.35 3.01
N PRO A 66 -16.66 0.56 4.04
CA PRO A 66 -15.98 -0.74 3.84
C PRO A 66 -16.67 -1.67 2.84
N LYS A 67 -17.99 -1.67 2.81
CA LYS A 67 -18.79 -2.50 1.88
C LYS A 67 -18.66 -2.11 0.41
N ASP A 68 -18.15 -0.91 0.14
CA ASP A 68 -17.99 -0.36 -1.22
C ASP A 68 -16.59 -0.70 -1.78
N ILE A 69 -15.74 -1.35 -1.00
CA ILE A 69 -14.41 -1.82 -1.40
C ILE A 69 -14.50 -3.27 -1.87
N ASP A 70 -14.19 -3.50 -3.15
CA ASP A 70 -14.20 -4.83 -3.76
C ASP A 70 -12.88 -5.57 -3.53
N VAL A 71 -11.77 -4.82 -3.54
CA VAL A 71 -10.40 -5.36 -3.41
C VAL A 71 -9.58 -4.52 -2.45
N VAL A 72 -8.83 -5.19 -1.58
CA VAL A 72 -7.71 -4.59 -0.84
C VAL A 72 -6.41 -5.14 -1.42
N TYR A 73 -5.54 -4.25 -1.87
CA TYR A 73 -4.21 -4.60 -2.36
C TYR A 73 -3.15 -4.10 -1.40
N ILE A 74 -2.21 -4.97 -1.03
CA ILE A 74 -1.07 -4.65 -0.16
C ILE A 74 0.21 -4.68 -0.99
N THR A 75 0.96 -3.58 -0.98
CA THR A 75 2.19 -3.46 -1.77
C THR A 75 3.32 -4.31 -1.25
N HIS A 76 3.45 -4.44 0.08
CA HIS A 76 4.44 -5.27 0.76
C HIS A 76 4.06 -5.54 2.23
N ALA A 77 4.76 -6.46 2.89
CA ALA A 77 4.42 -6.99 4.21
C ALA A 77 4.96 -6.16 5.39
N HIS A 78 4.84 -4.83 5.36
CA HIS A 78 5.05 -4.00 6.55
C HIS A 78 3.72 -3.59 7.17
N SER A 79 3.68 -3.55 8.51
CA SER A 79 2.43 -3.45 9.26
C SER A 79 1.58 -2.23 8.94
N ASP A 80 2.18 -1.08 8.74
CA ASP A 80 1.48 0.15 8.41
C ASP A 80 0.84 0.16 7.00
N HIS A 81 1.11 -0.86 6.16
CA HIS A 81 0.45 -1.06 4.87
C HIS A 81 -0.79 -1.96 4.94
N PHE A 82 -0.96 -2.75 6.01
CA PHE A 82 -2.12 -3.65 6.14
C PHE A 82 -2.80 -3.60 7.51
N ASP A 83 -2.46 -2.65 8.38
CA ASP A 83 -3.04 -2.52 9.71
C ASP A 83 -4.57 -2.41 9.68
N GLY A 84 -5.13 -1.76 8.66
CA GLY A 84 -6.56 -1.56 8.49
C GLY A 84 -7.30 -2.66 7.72
N ILE A 85 -6.64 -3.71 7.24
CA ILE A 85 -7.25 -4.73 6.38
C ILE A 85 -8.48 -5.43 7.01
N HIS A 86 -8.49 -5.55 8.33
CA HIS A 86 -9.57 -6.18 9.08
C HIS A 86 -10.93 -5.45 8.97
N TYR A 87 -10.95 -4.19 8.56
CA TYR A 87 -12.19 -3.46 8.28
C TYR A 87 -12.87 -3.88 6.97
N PHE A 88 -12.18 -4.66 6.13
CA PHE A 88 -12.63 -5.06 4.80
C PHE A 88 -12.76 -6.59 4.63
N PRO A 89 -13.51 -7.28 5.53
CA PRO A 89 -13.57 -8.75 5.51
C PRO A 89 -14.30 -9.33 4.29
N ALA A 90 -15.14 -8.52 3.62
CA ALA A 90 -15.86 -8.91 2.42
C ALA A 90 -15.07 -8.67 1.13
N ALA A 91 -14.03 -7.83 1.18
CA ALA A 91 -13.19 -7.57 0.03
C ALA A 91 -12.27 -8.76 -0.29
N ARG A 92 -11.89 -8.88 -1.53
CA ARG A 92 -10.82 -9.77 -1.99
C ARG A 92 -9.48 -9.18 -1.57
N TRP A 93 -8.63 -9.96 -0.88
CA TRP A 93 -7.32 -9.48 -0.42
C TRP A 93 -6.22 -9.96 -1.36
N CYS A 94 -5.38 -9.04 -1.83
CA CYS A 94 -4.35 -9.30 -2.83
C CYS A 94 -3.01 -8.66 -2.44
N THR A 95 -1.93 -9.27 -2.91
CA THR A 95 -0.56 -8.74 -2.83
C THR A 95 0.27 -9.28 -3.99
N GLY A 96 1.52 -8.83 -4.12
CA GLY A 96 2.49 -9.46 -5.02
C GLY A 96 2.78 -10.91 -4.61
N MET A 97 3.01 -11.80 -5.59
CA MET A 97 3.21 -13.23 -5.33
C MET A 97 4.33 -13.49 -4.32
N GLU A 98 5.41 -12.72 -4.38
CA GLU A 98 6.59 -12.92 -3.53
C GLU A 98 6.39 -12.44 -2.07
N GLU A 99 5.36 -11.59 -1.82
CA GLU A 99 4.96 -11.15 -0.47
C GLU A 99 3.87 -12.04 0.15
N ARG A 100 3.22 -12.87 -0.64
CA ARG A 100 2.00 -13.60 -0.26
C ARG A 100 2.18 -14.46 0.98
N ASP A 101 3.26 -15.22 1.07
CA ASP A 101 3.43 -16.18 2.16
C ASP A 101 3.78 -15.47 3.46
N ILE A 102 4.72 -14.52 3.44
CA ILE A 102 5.09 -13.75 4.63
C ILE A 102 3.92 -12.89 5.15
N LEU A 103 3.19 -12.23 4.25
CA LEU A 103 2.02 -11.44 4.63
C LEU A 103 0.89 -12.35 5.17
N GLY A 104 0.68 -13.52 4.57
CA GLY A 104 -0.28 -14.52 5.05
C GLY A 104 0.00 -14.97 6.49
N GLU A 105 1.26 -15.29 6.81
CA GLU A 105 1.70 -15.63 8.17
C GLU A 105 1.46 -14.47 9.16
N MET A 106 1.73 -13.22 8.74
CA MET A 106 1.49 -12.05 9.57
C MET A 106 0.00 -11.80 9.83
N LEU A 107 -0.88 -12.07 8.85
CA LEU A 107 -2.32 -12.00 9.02
C LEU A 107 -2.82 -13.07 9.99
N ASP A 108 -2.34 -14.31 9.87
CA ASP A 108 -2.68 -15.41 10.79
C ASP A 108 -2.26 -15.09 12.23
N ALA A 109 -1.08 -14.51 12.43
CA ALA A 109 -0.62 -14.04 13.74
C ALA A 109 -1.54 -12.96 14.35
N ARG A 110 -2.27 -12.21 13.53
CA ARG A 110 -3.29 -11.24 13.94
C ARG A 110 -4.71 -11.83 14.04
N LYS A 111 -4.85 -13.16 13.92
CA LYS A 111 -6.13 -13.89 13.92
C LYS A 111 -7.04 -13.50 12.74
N LEU A 112 -6.44 -13.12 11.63
CA LEU A 112 -7.08 -12.95 10.33
C LEU A 112 -6.74 -14.16 9.47
N ASP A 113 -7.63 -14.53 8.54
CA ASP A 113 -7.42 -15.71 7.71
C ASP A 113 -6.46 -15.38 6.55
N GLY A 114 -5.18 -15.67 6.73
CA GLY A 114 -4.13 -15.45 5.73
C GLY A 114 -4.34 -16.26 4.44
N ASN A 115 -5.14 -17.35 4.46
CA ASN A 115 -5.45 -18.12 3.26
C ASN A 115 -6.37 -17.36 2.29
N LYS A 116 -7.05 -16.32 2.73
CA LYS A 116 -7.81 -15.42 1.85
C LYS A 116 -6.94 -14.55 0.96
N LEU A 117 -5.65 -14.41 1.28
CA LEU A 117 -4.73 -13.57 0.54
C LEU A 117 -4.32 -14.22 -0.78
N GLU A 118 -4.58 -13.54 -1.87
CA GLU A 118 -4.17 -13.94 -3.22
C GLU A 118 -2.84 -13.30 -3.60
N GLY A 119 -1.88 -14.11 -4.07
CA GLY A 119 -0.64 -13.63 -4.67
C GLY A 119 -0.80 -13.39 -6.17
N LEU A 120 -0.44 -12.21 -6.65
CA LEU A 120 -0.55 -11.82 -8.06
C LEU A 120 0.84 -11.58 -8.67
N ARG A 121 1.00 -11.93 -9.97
CA ARG A 121 2.26 -11.75 -10.72
C ARG A 121 2.22 -10.61 -11.73
N GLU A 122 1.11 -10.46 -12.44
CA GLU A 122 1.07 -9.59 -13.61
C GLU A 122 -0.02 -8.52 -13.56
N LYS A 123 -1.23 -8.89 -13.16
CA LYS A 123 -2.39 -8.00 -13.21
C LYS A 123 -3.29 -8.18 -12.00
N LEU A 124 -3.77 -7.06 -11.50
CA LEU A 124 -4.88 -7.01 -10.53
C LEU A 124 -6.23 -6.99 -11.26
N THR A 125 -6.32 -6.18 -12.32
CA THR A 125 -7.45 -6.09 -13.25
C THR A 125 -6.94 -5.99 -14.69
N PRO A 126 -7.80 -6.06 -15.73
CA PRO A 126 -7.37 -5.81 -17.10
C PRO A 126 -6.68 -4.45 -17.30
N ASN A 127 -7.00 -3.44 -16.48
CA ASN A 127 -6.50 -2.08 -16.59
C ASN A 127 -5.34 -1.74 -15.63
N ILE A 128 -5.07 -2.62 -14.65
CA ILE A 128 -4.08 -2.37 -13.58
C ILE A 128 -3.06 -3.50 -13.56
N GLN A 129 -1.80 -3.16 -13.82
CA GLN A 129 -0.67 -4.09 -13.80
C GLN A 129 -0.04 -4.12 -12.40
N VAL A 130 0.39 -5.30 -11.98
CA VAL A 130 1.27 -5.50 -10.82
C VAL A 130 2.71 -5.42 -11.31
N VAL A 131 3.49 -4.49 -10.78
CA VAL A 131 4.88 -4.25 -11.17
C VAL A 131 5.80 -4.61 -10.02
N PRO A 132 6.77 -5.52 -10.21
CA PRO A 132 7.80 -5.78 -9.20
C PRO A 132 8.65 -4.53 -8.94
N LEU A 133 8.82 -4.19 -7.67
CA LEU A 133 9.61 -3.05 -7.20
C LEU A 133 10.51 -3.49 -6.02
N PRO A 134 11.39 -4.48 -6.22
CA PRO A 134 12.23 -5.01 -5.15
C PRO A 134 13.18 -3.95 -4.62
N GLY A 135 13.44 -3.98 -3.31
CA GLY A 135 14.39 -3.06 -2.65
C GLY A 135 14.01 -2.79 -1.22
N HIS A 136 12.90 -2.13 -0.97
CA HIS A 136 12.38 -1.89 0.38
C HIS A 136 12.04 -3.20 1.09
N THR A 137 11.32 -4.10 0.43
CA THR A 137 11.36 -5.54 0.63
C THR A 137 11.69 -6.21 -0.71
N MET A 138 12.17 -7.46 -0.68
CA MET A 138 12.50 -8.16 -1.92
C MET A 138 11.26 -8.51 -2.76
N GLY A 139 10.12 -8.65 -2.12
CA GLY A 139 8.84 -8.94 -2.77
C GLY A 139 7.97 -7.73 -3.07
N SER A 140 8.42 -6.51 -2.72
CA SER A 140 7.63 -5.29 -2.94
C SER A 140 7.12 -5.16 -4.36
N THR A 141 5.88 -4.73 -4.49
CA THR A 141 5.22 -4.48 -5.78
C THR A 141 4.48 -3.15 -5.77
N GLY A 142 4.24 -2.61 -6.95
CA GLY A 142 3.40 -1.45 -7.17
C GLY A 142 2.28 -1.74 -8.16
N LEU A 143 1.36 -0.79 -8.30
CA LEU A 143 0.26 -0.85 -9.27
C LEU A 143 0.44 0.23 -10.33
N LEU A 144 0.57 -0.19 -11.59
CA LEU A 144 0.72 0.69 -12.76
C LEU A 144 -0.56 0.70 -13.60
N PHE A 145 -1.06 1.88 -13.94
CA PHE A 145 -2.26 2.05 -14.76
C PHE A 145 -2.25 3.36 -15.55
N ASP A 146 -3.15 3.47 -16.54
CA ASP A 146 -3.39 4.71 -17.28
C ASP A 146 -4.46 5.54 -16.56
N GLY A 147 -4.03 6.67 -15.99
CA GLY A 147 -4.89 7.68 -15.36
C GLY A 147 -5.26 8.81 -16.31
N PRO A 148 -6.08 9.79 -15.85
CA PRO A 148 -6.52 10.93 -16.68
C PRO A 148 -5.39 11.80 -17.24
N GLU A 149 -4.29 11.93 -16.51
CA GLU A 149 -3.15 12.79 -16.86
C GLU A 149 -1.93 12.00 -17.34
N GLY A 150 -2.07 10.70 -17.57
CA GLY A 150 -0.98 9.82 -18.02
C GLY A 150 -0.81 8.58 -17.15
N LYS A 151 0.34 7.94 -17.25
CA LYS A 151 0.64 6.75 -16.45
C LYS A 151 0.86 7.10 -14.98
N VAL A 152 0.23 6.32 -14.12
CA VAL A 152 0.32 6.45 -12.65
C VAL A 152 0.90 5.15 -12.09
N LEU A 153 1.87 5.27 -11.19
CA LEU A 153 2.43 4.17 -10.42
C LEU A 153 2.17 4.43 -8.92
N VAL A 154 1.42 3.55 -8.28
CA VAL A 154 1.36 3.46 -6.82
C VAL A 154 2.53 2.59 -6.40
N ALA A 155 3.59 3.20 -5.88
CA ALA A 155 4.90 2.57 -5.73
C ALA A 155 5.15 1.95 -4.33
N GLY A 156 4.22 2.11 -3.37
CA GLY A 156 4.49 1.76 -1.97
C GLY A 156 5.76 2.44 -1.47
N ASP A 157 6.50 1.75 -0.64
CA ASP A 157 7.73 2.27 -0.02
C ASP A 157 8.99 2.17 -0.91
N SER A 158 8.82 1.78 -2.19
CA SER A 158 9.91 1.92 -3.17
C SER A 158 10.23 3.39 -3.47
N VAL A 159 9.29 4.31 -3.19
CA VAL A 159 9.48 5.76 -3.24
C VAL A 159 8.87 6.38 -1.99
N MET A 160 9.70 6.68 -0.99
CA MET A 160 9.23 7.18 0.31
C MET A 160 8.80 8.66 0.28
N THR A 161 9.64 9.52 -0.29
CA THR A 161 9.36 10.95 -0.47
C THR A 161 9.99 11.45 -1.76
N ARG A 162 9.66 12.68 -2.13
CA ARG A 162 10.23 13.34 -3.31
C ARG A 162 11.76 13.38 -3.26
N GLU A 163 12.34 13.70 -2.12
CA GLU A 163 13.78 13.78 -1.95
C GLU A 163 14.46 12.41 -2.15
N PHE A 164 13.88 11.33 -1.63
CA PHE A 164 14.39 9.97 -1.90
C PHE A 164 14.36 9.63 -3.38
N PHE A 165 13.29 10.00 -4.09
CA PHE A 165 13.18 9.81 -5.53
C PHE A 165 14.22 10.64 -6.31
N GLU A 166 14.33 11.94 -6.03
CA GLU A 166 15.25 12.85 -6.73
C GLU A 166 16.72 12.47 -6.51
N HIS A 167 17.06 11.99 -5.31
CA HIS A 167 18.40 11.53 -4.95
C HIS A 167 18.65 10.05 -5.28
N GLN A 168 17.67 9.32 -5.84
CA GLN A 168 17.75 7.90 -6.16
C GLN A 168 18.27 7.06 -4.98
N LYS A 169 17.73 7.29 -3.79
CA LYS A 169 18.19 6.68 -2.55
C LYS A 169 17.09 5.85 -1.90
N GLY A 170 17.46 4.66 -1.46
CA GLY A 170 16.58 3.80 -0.65
C GLY A 170 16.38 4.33 0.78
N TYR A 171 15.28 3.94 1.40
CA TYR A 171 15.02 4.23 2.79
C TYR A 171 15.90 3.34 3.69
N PHE A 172 16.25 3.81 4.87
CA PHE A 172 17.22 3.16 5.77
C PHE A 172 16.91 1.69 6.14
N LYS A 173 15.65 1.25 6.02
CA LYS A 173 15.22 -0.14 6.25
C LYS A 173 15.07 -0.96 4.98
N SER A 174 15.49 -0.44 3.82
CA SER A 174 15.41 -1.21 2.58
C SER A 174 16.35 -2.42 2.64
N GLU A 175 15.88 -3.56 2.16
CA GLU A 175 16.66 -4.80 2.10
C GLU A 175 17.77 -4.73 1.05
N SER A 176 17.56 -3.90 0.01
CA SER A 176 18.61 -3.53 -0.96
C SER A 176 18.53 -2.05 -1.29
N GLN A 177 19.67 -1.44 -1.59
CA GLN A 177 19.80 -0.02 -1.95
C GLN A 177 20.46 0.11 -3.32
#